data_3cde630abad3ca3c875aa5fe88bb8201
#
_entry.id   3cde630abad3ca3c875aa5fe88bb8201
#
_cell.length_a   1.000
_cell.length_b   1.000
_cell.length_c   1.000
_cell.angle_alpha   90.00
_cell.angle_beta   90.00
_cell.angle_gamma   90.00
#
_symmetry.space_group_name_H-M   'P 1'
#
loop_
_entity.id
_entity.type
_entity.pdbx_description
1 polymer ?
#
loop_
_entity_poly.entity_id
_entity_poly.type
_entity_poly.pdbx_seq_one_letter_code
_entity_poly.pdbx_strand_id
1 'polypeptide(L)'
;MQGINSNQKILALRNAIDSSGCSVICLQEIKRASFDKSFVRTFCPKRIDKFEVVPSQGASGGLIVLWDSSVFSGCVFCSEFFALGIQLTSVHIGKSWKLVNIYGPCVGQGRSDFTSWVFDLDIPDDEDWLICGDFNYIRAPDNRNKPGGDANDMLTFNDFIHAQALVELPIKGRQYTWSNMQSDPLLEQIDWFFTSSNWTSNYPNTTVGPLPKPVSDHTPCMILIESSVPKSKVFRFENFWISHPGFFELVRSTWEKHCFAPNSAQLLCKKFKNLRYALKRWSK
;
A
#
# COMPACT_ATOMS: atom_id res chain seq x y z
N MET A 1 -13.57 -0.22 6.86
CA MET A 1 -14.76 -1.11 6.82
C MET A 1 -15.78 -0.59 7.82
N GLN A 2 -17.02 -0.31 7.46
CA GLN A 2 -18.01 0.25 8.39
C GLN A 2 -18.52 -0.81 9.42
N GLY A 3 -17.68 -1.17 10.38
CA GLY A 3 -17.96 -2.13 11.45
C GLY A 3 -18.04 -3.60 11.02
N ILE A 4 -17.65 -4.53 11.89
CA ILE A 4 -17.76 -5.99 11.67
C ILE A 4 -19.04 -6.49 12.36
N ASN A 5 -20.21 -5.94 11.98
CA ASN A 5 -21.45 -6.10 12.74
C ASN A 5 -22.52 -6.97 12.03
N SER A 6 -22.24 -7.53 10.85
CA SER A 6 -23.18 -8.42 10.15
C SER A 6 -22.50 -9.69 9.68
N ASN A 7 -23.26 -10.77 9.62
CA ASN A 7 -22.78 -12.08 9.13
C ASN A 7 -22.20 -11.99 7.71
N GLN A 8 -22.79 -11.15 6.85
CA GLN A 8 -22.30 -10.94 5.48
C GLN A 8 -20.91 -10.30 5.46
N LYS A 9 -20.65 -9.29 6.31
CA LYS A 9 -19.33 -8.64 6.43
C LYS A 9 -18.30 -9.58 7.04
N ILE A 10 -18.69 -10.36 8.05
CA ILE A 10 -17.83 -11.40 8.67
C ILE A 10 -17.42 -12.43 7.62
N LEU A 11 -18.36 -12.93 6.82
CA LEU A 11 -18.08 -13.91 5.76
C LEU A 11 -17.17 -13.32 4.67
N ALA A 12 -17.45 -12.09 4.23
CA ALA A 12 -16.63 -11.40 3.24
C ALA A 12 -15.17 -11.20 3.73
N LEU A 13 -15.02 -10.77 4.97
CA LEU A 13 -13.71 -10.61 5.62
C LEU A 13 -12.97 -11.94 5.72
N ARG A 14 -13.67 -13.00 6.16
CA ARG A 14 -13.10 -14.36 6.23
C ARG A 14 -12.59 -14.83 4.88
N ASN A 15 -13.40 -14.70 3.83
CA ASN A 15 -13.03 -15.11 2.48
C ASN A 15 -11.79 -14.33 1.97
N ALA A 16 -11.73 -13.01 2.25
CA ALA A 16 -10.57 -12.19 1.89
C ALA A 16 -9.30 -12.65 2.63
N ILE A 17 -9.39 -12.93 3.92
CA ILE A 17 -8.26 -13.43 4.74
C ILE A 17 -7.81 -14.81 4.27
N ASP A 18 -8.74 -15.72 4.04
CA ASP A 18 -8.42 -17.09 3.61
C ASP A 18 -7.78 -17.10 2.21
N SER A 19 -8.31 -16.30 1.27
CA SER A 19 -7.77 -16.21 -0.08
C SER A 19 -6.43 -15.49 -0.17
N SER A 20 -6.17 -14.52 0.72
CA SER A 20 -4.92 -13.76 0.72
C SER A 20 -3.74 -14.55 1.28
N GLY A 21 -3.96 -15.50 2.18
CA GLY A 21 -2.90 -16.23 2.86
C GLY A 21 -2.00 -15.36 3.76
N CYS A 22 -2.42 -14.12 4.08
CA CYS A 22 -1.62 -13.15 4.85
C CYS A 22 -1.29 -13.66 6.26
N SER A 23 -0.13 -13.26 6.79
CA SER A 23 0.31 -13.57 8.15
C SER A 23 0.06 -12.45 9.15
N VAL A 24 -0.25 -11.25 8.66
CA VAL A 24 -0.61 -10.06 9.46
C VAL A 24 -1.84 -9.41 8.84
N ILE A 25 -2.77 -8.93 9.67
CA ILE A 25 -4.02 -8.31 9.24
C ILE A 25 -4.20 -7.01 10.02
N CYS A 26 -4.43 -5.91 9.31
CA CYS A 26 -4.80 -4.61 9.86
C CYS A 26 -6.25 -4.30 9.51
N LEU A 27 -7.07 -4.01 10.50
CA LEU A 27 -8.44 -3.57 10.26
C LEU A 27 -8.68 -2.24 10.98
N GLN A 28 -9.39 -1.35 10.30
CA GLN A 28 -9.80 -0.04 10.78
C GLN A 28 -11.32 0.02 10.85
N GLU A 29 -11.84 0.95 11.64
CA GLU A 29 -13.28 1.20 11.80
C GLU A 29 -14.06 -0.04 12.20
N ILE A 30 -13.52 -0.81 13.17
CA ILE A 30 -14.13 -2.08 13.59
C ILE A 30 -15.45 -1.91 14.36
N LYS A 31 -15.70 -0.72 14.92
CA LYS A 31 -16.94 -0.34 15.63
C LYS A 31 -17.39 -1.37 16.70
N ARG A 32 -16.43 -1.86 17.48
CA ARG A 32 -16.67 -2.74 18.64
C ARG A 32 -15.84 -2.30 19.83
N ALA A 33 -16.48 -2.33 21.01
CA ALA A 33 -15.82 -1.98 22.27
C ALA A 33 -15.01 -3.13 22.88
N SER A 34 -15.28 -4.38 22.48
CA SER A 34 -14.58 -5.55 23.01
C SER A 34 -14.34 -6.61 21.96
N PHE A 35 -13.19 -7.28 22.05
CA PHE A 35 -12.81 -8.42 21.22
C PHE A 35 -12.34 -9.56 22.10
N ASP A 36 -12.81 -10.75 21.81
CA ASP A 36 -12.31 -11.98 22.40
C ASP A 36 -11.89 -12.97 21.30
N LYS A 37 -11.21 -14.03 21.71
CA LYS A 37 -10.76 -15.07 20.77
C LYS A 37 -11.91 -15.74 20.04
N SER A 38 -13.09 -15.87 20.67
CA SER A 38 -14.24 -16.53 20.06
C SER A 38 -14.77 -15.71 18.90
N PHE A 39 -14.86 -14.40 19.06
CA PHE A 39 -15.27 -13.50 17.99
C PHE A 39 -14.24 -13.44 16.85
N VAL A 40 -12.94 -13.33 17.18
CA VAL A 40 -11.87 -13.36 16.16
C VAL A 40 -11.95 -14.64 15.32
N ARG A 41 -12.29 -15.78 15.89
CA ARG A 41 -12.46 -17.06 15.20
C ARG A 41 -13.63 -17.10 14.22
N THR A 42 -14.55 -16.17 14.28
CA THR A 42 -15.65 -16.07 13.29
C THR A 42 -15.14 -15.65 11.91
N PHE A 43 -14.05 -14.87 11.83
CA PHE A 43 -13.51 -14.36 10.57
C PHE A 43 -12.02 -14.70 10.32
N CYS A 44 -11.26 -15.11 11.34
CA CYS A 44 -9.86 -15.47 11.18
C CYS A 44 -9.63 -16.99 11.20
N PRO A 45 -8.74 -17.52 10.32
CA PRO A 45 -8.28 -18.90 10.37
C PRO A 45 -7.48 -19.16 11.65
N LYS A 46 -7.35 -20.45 12.03
CA LYS A 46 -6.69 -20.84 13.29
C LYS A 46 -5.24 -20.39 13.41
N ARG A 47 -4.51 -20.24 12.29
CA ARG A 47 -3.13 -19.77 12.26
C ARG A 47 -2.96 -18.33 12.75
N ILE A 48 -3.95 -17.46 12.51
CA ILE A 48 -3.97 -16.10 13.05
C ILE A 48 -4.49 -16.16 14.47
N ASP A 49 -3.59 -16.20 15.45
CA ASP A 49 -3.91 -16.56 16.83
C ASP A 49 -3.57 -15.50 17.87
N LYS A 50 -2.88 -14.45 17.47
CA LYS A 50 -2.56 -13.27 18.29
C LYS A 50 -3.22 -12.04 17.74
N PHE A 51 -3.58 -11.12 18.60
CA PHE A 51 -4.11 -9.82 18.22
C PHE A 51 -3.95 -8.79 19.34
N GLU A 52 -3.91 -7.52 18.92
CA GLU A 52 -4.01 -6.34 19.78
C GLU A 52 -5.10 -5.42 19.22
N VAL A 53 -5.76 -4.67 20.11
CA VAL A 53 -6.93 -3.87 19.74
C VAL A 53 -6.93 -2.52 20.46
N VAL A 54 -7.27 -1.47 19.71
CA VAL A 54 -7.74 -0.20 20.25
C VAL A 54 -9.26 -0.21 20.13
N PRO A 55 -10.01 -0.25 21.23
CA PRO A 55 -11.47 -0.31 21.19
C PRO A 55 -12.09 0.91 20.52
N SER A 56 -13.25 0.74 19.88
CA SER A 56 -14.05 1.88 19.42
C SER A 56 -14.63 2.66 20.58
N GLN A 57 -14.76 3.97 20.41
CA GLN A 57 -15.48 4.85 21.34
C GLN A 57 -16.86 5.18 20.75
N GLY A 58 -17.90 4.63 21.35
CA GLY A 58 -19.25 4.75 20.81
C GLY A 58 -19.37 4.07 19.44
N ALA A 59 -19.85 4.84 18.44
CA ALA A 59 -20.12 4.35 17.08
C ALA A 59 -18.93 4.58 16.11
N SER A 60 -17.80 5.10 16.57
CA SER A 60 -16.67 5.46 15.69
C SER A 60 -15.37 4.82 16.13
N GLY A 61 -14.44 4.67 15.19
CA GLY A 61 -13.09 4.19 15.43
C GLY A 61 -12.98 2.68 15.64
N GLY A 62 -11.93 2.34 16.36
CA GLY A 62 -11.52 0.98 16.66
C GLY A 62 -10.55 0.41 15.63
N LEU A 63 -9.41 -0.05 16.12
CA LEU A 63 -8.32 -0.64 15.36
C LEU A 63 -8.00 -2.03 15.89
N ILE A 64 -7.65 -2.94 15.01
CA ILE A 64 -7.12 -4.23 15.41
C ILE A 64 -5.98 -4.64 14.48
N VAL A 65 -4.92 -5.18 15.05
CA VAL A 65 -3.84 -5.86 14.33
C VAL A 65 -3.82 -7.31 14.80
N LEU A 66 -3.87 -8.24 13.84
CA LEU A 66 -3.84 -9.67 14.12
C LEU A 66 -2.65 -10.30 13.38
N TRP A 67 -2.05 -11.34 13.96
CA TRP A 67 -0.92 -12.02 13.32
C TRP A 67 -0.85 -13.51 13.66
N ASP A 68 -0.06 -14.21 12.84
CA ASP A 68 0.30 -15.62 13.01
C ASP A 68 1.53 -15.71 13.93
N SER A 69 1.38 -16.26 15.12
CA SER A 69 2.48 -16.39 16.10
C SER A 69 3.54 -17.41 15.69
N SER A 70 3.26 -18.26 14.71
CA SER A 70 4.28 -19.15 14.14
C SER A 70 5.24 -18.41 13.19
N VAL A 71 4.85 -17.20 12.73
CA VAL A 71 5.65 -16.36 11.82
C VAL A 71 6.27 -15.18 12.56
N PHE A 72 5.48 -14.52 13.45
CA PHE A 72 5.90 -13.31 14.14
C PHE A 72 5.60 -13.37 15.65
N SER A 73 6.53 -12.90 16.47
CA SER A 73 6.23 -12.37 17.80
C SER A 73 5.90 -10.89 17.68
N GLY A 74 4.92 -10.41 18.44
CA GLY A 74 4.46 -9.01 18.40
C GLY A 74 4.50 -8.36 19.78
N CYS A 75 4.89 -7.06 19.83
CA CYS A 75 4.88 -6.21 21.01
C CYS A 75 4.30 -4.85 20.66
N VAL A 76 3.31 -4.37 21.42
CA VAL A 76 2.74 -3.03 21.24
C VAL A 76 3.79 -1.98 21.64
N PHE A 77 4.03 -0.98 20.81
CA PHE A 77 4.86 0.17 21.13
C PHE A 77 4.08 1.51 21.10
N CYS A 78 2.91 1.51 20.43
CA CYS A 78 2.05 2.68 20.33
C CYS A 78 0.58 2.25 20.36
N SER A 79 -0.26 2.96 21.13
CA SER A 79 -1.70 2.69 21.23
C SER A 79 -2.45 3.97 21.47
N GLU A 80 -2.90 4.59 20.36
CA GLU A 80 -3.68 5.80 20.33
C GLU A 80 -5.07 5.52 19.73
N PHE A 81 -6.01 6.41 19.93
CA PHE A 81 -7.36 6.24 19.38
C PHE A 81 -7.38 6.04 17.86
N PHE A 82 -6.43 6.65 17.17
CA PHE A 82 -6.27 6.65 15.71
C PHE A 82 -5.07 5.83 15.21
N ALA A 83 -4.30 5.21 16.09
CA ALA A 83 -3.11 4.45 15.71
C ALA A 83 -2.85 3.26 16.63
N LEU A 84 -2.49 2.13 16.04
CA LEU A 84 -2.02 0.94 16.76
C LEU A 84 -0.68 0.48 16.17
N GLY A 85 0.39 0.65 16.94
CA GLY A 85 1.75 0.30 16.55
C GLY A 85 2.20 -1.02 17.18
N ILE A 86 2.63 -1.96 16.35
CA ILE A 86 3.14 -3.28 16.75
C ILE A 86 4.55 -3.46 16.20
N GLN A 87 5.52 -3.72 17.05
CA GLN A 87 6.80 -4.25 16.63
C GLN A 87 6.66 -5.75 16.39
N LEU A 88 6.85 -6.17 15.14
CA LEU A 88 6.81 -7.56 14.71
C LEU A 88 8.23 -8.09 14.51
N THR A 89 8.54 -9.22 15.14
CA THR A 89 9.84 -9.90 15.01
C THR A 89 9.62 -11.27 14.39
N SER A 90 10.26 -11.55 13.26
CA SER A 90 10.19 -12.86 12.62
C SER A 90 10.78 -13.93 13.51
N VAL A 91 9.99 -14.97 13.85
CA VAL A 91 10.47 -16.12 14.65
C VAL A 91 11.50 -16.98 13.92
N HIS A 92 11.57 -16.87 12.58
CA HIS A 92 12.48 -17.69 11.77
C HIS A 92 13.84 -17.04 11.57
N ILE A 93 13.91 -15.72 11.40
CA ILE A 93 15.14 -15.00 11.05
C ILE A 93 15.54 -13.93 12.07
N GLY A 94 14.72 -13.70 13.09
CA GLY A 94 15.00 -12.71 14.15
C GLY A 94 14.96 -11.25 13.71
N LYS A 95 14.63 -10.93 12.43
CA LYS A 95 14.48 -9.55 11.96
C LYS A 95 13.20 -8.94 12.52
N SER A 96 13.31 -7.70 12.98
CA SER A 96 12.18 -6.91 13.50
C SER A 96 11.86 -5.75 12.57
N TRP A 97 10.58 -5.37 12.54
CA TRP A 97 10.09 -4.16 11.89
C TRP A 97 8.86 -3.64 12.62
N LYS A 98 8.58 -2.36 12.46
CA LYS A 98 7.46 -1.69 13.12
C LYS A 98 6.31 -1.51 12.14
N LEU A 99 5.12 -1.94 12.55
CA LEU A 99 3.86 -1.75 11.83
C LEU A 99 3.02 -0.73 12.57
N VAL A 100 2.54 0.29 11.88
CA VAL A 100 1.53 1.22 12.42
C VAL A 100 0.27 1.12 11.57
N ASN A 101 -0.82 0.68 12.20
CA ASN A 101 -2.15 0.64 11.62
C ASN A 101 -2.88 1.93 11.96
N ILE A 102 -3.22 2.75 10.96
CA ILE A 102 -3.80 4.08 11.09
C ILE A 102 -5.30 4.06 10.76
N TYR A 103 -6.08 4.81 11.56
CA TYR A 103 -7.42 5.27 11.23
C TYR A 103 -7.55 6.75 11.55
N GLY A 104 -7.24 7.60 10.59
CA GLY A 104 -7.27 9.05 10.70
C GLY A 104 -8.69 9.58 10.91
N PRO A 105 -8.88 10.62 11.72
CA PRO A 105 -10.18 11.26 11.93
C PRO A 105 -10.66 11.99 10.67
N CYS A 106 -11.96 11.85 10.35
CA CYS A 106 -12.55 12.52 9.19
C CYS A 106 -12.75 14.03 9.42
N VAL A 107 -13.11 14.44 10.63
CA VAL A 107 -13.50 15.84 10.98
C VAL A 107 -13.20 16.19 12.44
N GLY A 108 -13.23 17.49 12.74
CA GLY A 108 -13.23 18.02 14.10
C GLY A 108 -11.88 18.05 14.80
N GLN A 109 -11.89 18.20 16.12
CA GLN A 109 -10.69 18.31 16.96
C GLN A 109 -9.74 17.12 16.80
N GLY A 110 -10.27 15.93 16.56
CA GLY A 110 -9.46 14.73 16.33
C GLY A 110 -8.45 14.87 15.18
N ARG A 111 -8.73 15.71 14.16
CA ARG A 111 -7.77 15.97 13.07
C ARG A 111 -6.52 16.69 13.54
N SER A 112 -6.66 17.72 14.41
CA SER A 112 -5.49 18.42 14.96
C SER A 112 -4.70 17.53 15.91
N ASP A 113 -5.37 16.72 16.73
CA ASP A 113 -4.70 15.78 17.63
C ASP A 113 -3.93 14.72 16.83
N PHE A 114 -4.54 14.18 15.78
CA PHE A 114 -3.89 13.25 14.85
C PHE A 114 -2.70 13.91 14.14
N THR A 115 -2.88 15.13 13.63
CA THR A 115 -1.82 15.89 12.94
C THR A 115 -0.64 16.14 13.88
N SER A 116 -0.87 16.59 15.11
CA SER A 116 0.20 16.76 16.09
C SER A 116 0.94 15.45 16.34
N TRP A 117 0.21 14.37 16.56
CA TRP A 117 0.79 13.05 16.83
C TRP A 117 1.66 12.54 15.67
N VAL A 118 1.21 12.69 14.40
CA VAL A 118 2.01 12.20 13.25
C VAL A 118 3.29 13.00 13.06
N PHE A 119 3.30 14.30 13.40
CA PHE A 119 4.51 15.12 13.37
C PHE A 119 5.47 14.78 14.53
N ASP A 120 4.94 14.34 15.67
CA ASP A 120 5.71 13.94 16.85
C ASP A 120 6.23 12.48 16.76
N LEU A 121 5.85 11.74 15.69
CA LEU A 121 6.41 10.41 15.46
C LEU A 121 7.92 10.50 15.25
N ASP A 122 8.67 9.77 16.07
CA ASP A 122 10.11 9.59 15.88
C ASP A 122 10.36 8.29 15.09
N ILE A 123 10.76 8.43 13.83
CA ILE A 123 11.06 7.32 12.93
C ILE A 123 12.56 7.30 12.66
N PRO A 124 13.35 6.49 13.39
CA PRO A 124 14.79 6.41 13.19
C PRO A 124 15.16 5.94 11.78
N ASP A 125 16.22 6.50 11.24
CA ASP A 125 16.72 6.21 9.88
C ASP A 125 17.18 4.76 9.70
N ASP A 126 17.55 4.07 10.78
CA ASP A 126 18.04 2.69 10.81
C ASP A 126 16.97 1.64 11.12
N GLU A 127 15.72 2.06 11.31
CA GLU A 127 14.60 1.17 11.59
C GLU A 127 13.70 0.93 10.37
N ASP A 128 13.15 -0.27 10.29
CA ASP A 128 12.20 -0.66 9.27
C ASP A 128 10.76 -0.38 9.75
N TRP A 129 10.11 0.61 9.14
CA TRP A 129 8.73 0.97 9.45
C TRP A 129 7.82 0.77 8.24
N LEU A 130 6.63 0.24 8.50
CA LEU A 130 5.49 0.17 7.58
C LEU A 130 4.29 0.84 8.25
N ILE A 131 3.84 1.94 7.69
CA ILE A 131 2.69 2.73 8.17
C ILE A 131 1.58 2.61 7.13
N CYS A 132 0.43 2.09 7.52
CA CYS A 132 -0.66 1.85 6.58
C CYS A 132 -2.03 2.01 7.21
N GLY A 133 -3.03 2.29 6.39
CA GLY A 133 -4.41 2.38 6.81
C GLY A 133 -5.18 3.49 6.15
N ASP A 134 -6.34 3.79 6.71
CA ASP A 134 -7.21 4.88 6.30
C ASP A 134 -6.81 6.17 7.02
N PHE A 135 -6.16 7.06 6.30
CA PHE A 135 -5.73 8.36 6.86
C PHE A 135 -6.82 9.41 6.80
N ASN A 136 -7.87 9.20 6.00
CA ASN A 136 -8.90 10.21 5.72
C ASN A 136 -8.36 11.55 5.18
N TYR A 137 -7.21 11.49 4.50
CA TYR A 137 -6.57 12.60 3.80
C TYR A 137 -6.28 12.21 2.36
N ILE A 138 -6.48 13.15 1.44
CA ILE A 138 -5.94 13.09 0.08
C ILE A 138 -4.67 13.94 0.02
N ARG A 139 -3.74 13.60 -0.89
CA ARG A 139 -2.46 14.29 -1.06
C ARG A 139 -2.51 15.36 -2.15
N ALA A 140 -3.38 15.17 -3.14
CA ALA A 140 -3.52 16.04 -4.30
C ALA A 140 -4.96 15.97 -4.85
N PRO A 141 -5.39 16.96 -5.64
CA PRO A 141 -6.71 16.93 -6.28
C PRO A 141 -6.96 15.67 -7.11
N ASP A 142 -5.93 15.09 -7.72
CA ASP A 142 -6.02 13.89 -8.55
C ASP A 142 -6.28 12.61 -7.73
N ASN A 143 -6.17 12.68 -6.40
CA ASN A 143 -6.56 11.57 -5.52
C ASN A 143 -8.07 11.44 -5.34
N ARG A 144 -8.87 12.24 -6.09
CA ARG A 144 -10.32 12.12 -6.17
C ARG A 144 -10.82 12.34 -7.60
N ASN A 145 -11.97 11.72 -7.92
CA ASN A 145 -12.53 11.79 -9.27
C ASN A 145 -13.40 13.02 -9.54
N LYS A 146 -13.72 13.83 -8.49
CA LYS A 146 -14.54 15.04 -8.60
C LYS A 146 -13.81 16.24 -7.99
N PRO A 147 -14.05 17.47 -8.45
CA PRO A 147 -13.46 18.67 -7.84
C PRO A 147 -13.75 18.79 -6.35
N GLY A 148 -12.81 19.33 -5.58
CA GLY A 148 -12.92 19.57 -4.13
C GLY A 148 -11.71 19.04 -3.36
N GLY A 149 -11.89 18.81 -2.05
CA GLY A 149 -10.81 18.56 -1.10
C GLY A 149 -10.30 19.87 -0.48
N ASP A 150 -9.72 19.77 0.71
CA ASP A 150 -9.13 20.92 1.42
C ASP A 150 -7.64 21.01 1.09
N ALA A 151 -7.21 22.17 0.55
CA ALA A 151 -5.83 22.39 0.17
C ALA A 151 -4.87 22.44 1.37
N ASN A 152 -5.34 22.94 2.53
CA ASN A 152 -4.54 22.96 3.75
C ASN A 152 -4.32 21.54 4.30
N ASP A 153 -5.36 20.71 4.24
CA ASP A 153 -5.24 19.30 4.61
C ASP A 153 -4.24 18.55 3.73
N MET A 154 -4.29 18.78 2.40
CA MET A 154 -3.32 18.20 1.45
C MET A 154 -1.90 18.66 1.76
N LEU A 155 -1.71 19.97 2.04
CA LEU A 155 -0.41 20.52 2.38
C LEU A 155 0.12 19.90 3.67
N THR A 156 -0.67 19.94 4.74
CA THR A 156 -0.31 19.38 6.06
C THR A 156 0.05 17.91 5.98
N PHE A 157 -0.71 17.13 5.21
CA PHE A 157 -0.43 15.70 5.05
C PHE A 157 0.85 15.43 4.26
N ASN A 158 1.12 16.22 3.21
CA ASN A 158 2.39 16.11 2.47
C ASN A 158 3.58 16.58 3.31
N ASP A 159 3.42 17.64 4.12
CA ASP A 159 4.46 18.13 5.04
C ASP A 159 4.84 17.04 6.06
N PHE A 160 3.87 16.33 6.61
CA PHE A 160 4.12 15.18 7.47
C PHE A 160 4.95 14.09 6.75
N ILE A 161 4.54 13.70 5.54
CA ILE A 161 5.25 12.65 4.76
C ILE A 161 6.70 13.07 4.51
N HIS A 162 6.92 14.34 4.18
CA HIS A 162 8.26 14.88 3.95
C HIS A 162 9.08 14.99 5.23
N ALA A 163 8.48 15.49 6.34
CA ALA A 163 9.16 15.65 7.62
C ALA A 163 9.66 14.32 8.19
N GLN A 164 8.89 13.25 7.97
CA GLN A 164 9.25 11.88 8.40
C GLN A 164 10.02 11.08 7.34
N ALA A 165 10.43 11.71 6.24
CA ALA A 165 11.13 11.08 5.12
C ALA A 165 10.47 9.76 4.65
N LEU A 166 9.14 9.72 4.65
CA LEU A 166 8.36 8.53 4.30
C LEU A 166 8.33 8.31 2.79
N VAL A 167 8.44 7.07 2.39
CA VAL A 167 8.36 6.61 1.00
C VAL A 167 7.00 5.96 0.77
N GLU A 168 6.22 6.50 -0.18
CA GLU A 168 4.94 5.91 -0.57
C GLU A 168 5.13 4.60 -1.31
N LEU A 169 4.35 3.59 -0.94
CA LEU A 169 4.15 2.37 -1.71
C LEU A 169 2.89 2.51 -2.56
N PRO A 170 3.00 2.77 -3.86
CA PRO A 170 1.83 2.99 -4.71
C PRO A 170 1.02 1.72 -4.89
N ILE A 171 -0.32 1.85 -4.87
CA ILE A 171 -1.23 0.73 -5.10
C ILE A 171 -1.20 0.37 -6.59
N LYS A 172 -0.88 -0.88 -6.89
CA LYS A 172 -0.83 -1.37 -8.28
C LYS A 172 -2.22 -1.67 -8.81
N GLY A 173 -2.53 -1.12 -9.98
CA GLY A 173 -3.75 -1.45 -10.73
C GLY A 173 -5.04 -0.80 -10.22
N ARG A 174 -4.95 0.14 -9.27
CA ARG A 174 -6.10 0.90 -8.78
C ARG A 174 -5.68 2.30 -8.32
N GLN A 175 -6.47 3.31 -8.67
CA GLN A 175 -6.21 4.69 -8.28
C GLN A 175 -6.91 5.08 -6.98
N TYR A 176 -8.17 4.68 -6.79
CA TYR A 176 -8.99 5.08 -5.65
C TYR A 176 -9.24 3.89 -4.71
N THR A 177 -9.22 4.16 -3.41
CA THR A 177 -9.41 3.13 -2.37
C THR A 177 -10.79 3.17 -1.74
N TRP A 178 -11.47 4.31 -1.80
CA TRP A 178 -12.78 4.55 -1.19
C TRP A 178 -13.83 5.03 -2.19
N SER A 179 -15.10 4.80 -1.86
CA SER A 179 -16.27 5.26 -2.62
C SER A 179 -17.43 5.57 -1.68
N ASN A 180 -18.12 6.68 -1.89
CA ASN A 180 -19.37 6.96 -1.17
C ASN A 180 -20.57 6.08 -1.59
N MET A 181 -20.37 5.15 -2.49
CA MET A 181 -21.34 4.14 -2.96
C MET A 181 -22.65 4.71 -3.54
N GLN A 182 -22.64 5.96 -4.03
CA GLN A 182 -23.78 6.59 -4.70
C GLN A 182 -23.83 6.21 -6.18
N SER A 183 -24.94 6.51 -6.88
CA SER A 183 -25.13 6.23 -8.30
C SER A 183 -24.10 6.95 -9.20
N ASP A 184 -23.71 8.19 -8.84
CA ASP A 184 -22.58 8.93 -9.39
C ASP A 184 -21.52 9.09 -8.28
N PRO A 185 -20.64 8.09 -8.08
CA PRO A 185 -19.87 8.01 -6.87
C PRO A 185 -18.76 9.05 -6.81
N LEU A 186 -18.53 9.58 -5.61
CA LEU A 186 -17.26 10.17 -5.25
C LEU A 186 -16.29 9.01 -4.94
N LEU A 187 -15.13 9.05 -5.59
CA LEU A 187 -14.04 8.11 -5.38
C LEU A 187 -12.83 8.87 -4.86
N GLU A 188 -12.17 8.33 -3.84
CA GLU A 188 -10.97 8.94 -3.26
C GLU A 188 -9.90 7.89 -2.91
N GLN A 189 -8.65 8.32 -2.97
CA GLN A 189 -7.52 7.60 -2.38
C GLN A 189 -7.27 8.20 -1.01
N ILE A 190 -7.72 7.52 0.04
CA ILE A 190 -7.55 7.91 1.44
C ILE A 190 -6.86 6.84 2.28
N ASP A 191 -6.74 5.63 1.73
CA ASP A 191 -5.91 4.58 2.31
C ASP A 191 -4.50 4.68 1.71
N TRP A 192 -3.51 4.81 2.58
CA TRP A 192 -2.12 5.01 2.21
C TRP A 192 -1.21 3.97 2.83
N PHE A 193 -0.06 3.79 2.18
CA PHE A 193 0.96 2.83 2.55
C PHE A 193 2.32 3.50 2.43
N PHE A 194 2.98 3.72 3.57
CA PHE A 194 4.27 4.36 3.64
C PHE A 194 5.29 3.46 4.32
N THR A 195 6.54 3.64 3.96
CA THR A 195 7.67 2.96 4.59
C THR A 195 8.74 3.96 4.96
N SER A 196 9.60 3.61 5.94
CA SER A 196 10.84 4.33 6.18
C SER A 196 11.82 4.15 5.01
N SER A 197 12.81 5.02 4.92
CA SER A 197 13.88 4.90 3.92
C SER A 197 14.68 3.61 4.08
N ASN A 198 14.92 3.16 5.33
CA ASN A 198 15.60 1.90 5.62
C ASN A 198 14.84 0.69 5.06
N TRP A 199 13.50 0.68 5.17
CA TRP A 199 12.66 -0.35 4.57
C TRP A 199 12.91 -0.53 3.08
N THR A 200 13.05 0.58 2.34
CA THR A 200 13.25 0.54 0.89
C THR A 200 14.55 -0.19 0.53
N SER A 201 15.57 -0.08 1.38
CA SER A 201 16.84 -0.79 1.23
C SER A 201 16.73 -2.27 1.60
N ASN A 202 16.03 -2.59 2.70
CA ASN A 202 15.92 -3.95 3.22
C ASN A 202 14.85 -4.79 2.50
N TYR A 203 13.77 -4.16 1.99
CA TYR A 203 12.63 -4.81 1.34
C TYR A 203 12.27 -4.14 0.01
N PRO A 204 13.20 -4.04 -0.96
CA PRO A 204 13.02 -3.25 -2.20
C PRO A 204 11.91 -3.78 -3.12
N ASN A 205 11.45 -5.01 -2.91
CA ASN A 205 10.41 -5.64 -3.71
C ASN A 205 9.01 -5.55 -3.06
N THR A 206 8.86 -4.76 -1.99
CA THR A 206 7.56 -4.57 -1.35
C THR A 206 6.56 -3.96 -2.34
N THR A 207 5.37 -4.53 -2.40
CA THR A 207 4.31 -4.09 -3.31
C THR A 207 2.96 -4.07 -2.63
N VAL A 208 2.09 -3.16 -3.06
CA VAL A 208 0.70 -3.06 -2.61
C VAL A 208 -0.22 -3.31 -3.77
N GLY A 209 -1.23 -4.15 -3.57
CA GLY A 209 -2.25 -4.43 -4.57
C GLY A 209 -3.64 -4.56 -3.96
N PRO A 210 -4.70 -4.25 -4.72
CA PRO A 210 -6.07 -4.37 -4.24
C PRO A 210 -6.50 -5.84 -4.17
N LEU A 211 -7.31 -6.16 -3.18
CA LEU A 211 -8.09 -7.38 -3.12
C LEU A 211 -9.52 -7.14 -3.64
N PRO A 212 -10.27 -8.20 -3.99
CA PRO A 212 -11.69 -8.07 -4.33
C PRO A 212 -12.48 -7.36 -3.24
N LYS A 213 -13.36 -6.42 -3.63
CA LYS A 213 -14.18 -5.59 -2.75
C LYS A 213 -15.64 -6.05 -2.76
N PRO A 214 -16.07 -7.01 -1.91
CA PRO A 214 -17.42 -7.53 -2.00
C PRO A 214 -18.49 -6.68 -1.28
N VAL A 215 -18.20 -6.02 -0.16
CA VAL A 215 -19.24 -5.42 0.72
C VAL A 215 -18.81 -4.13 1.43
N SER A 216 -17.61 -3.62 1.20
CA SER A 216 -17.08 -2.42 1.85
C SER A 216 -17.11 -1.21 0.92
N ASP A 217 -17.19 0.00 1.47
CA ASP A 217 -16.93 1.26 0.77
C ASP A 217 -15.42 1.47 0.51
N HIS A 218 -14.54 0.83 1.31
CA HIS A 218 -13.10 0.76 1.06
C HIS A 218 -12.70 -0.49 0.27
N THR A 219 -11.60 -0.39 -0.45
CA THR A 219 -10.94 -1.51 -1.12
C THR A 219 -9.91 -2.11 -0.19
N PRO A 220 -10.05 -3.39 0.21
CA PRO A 220 -8.99 -4.04 0.98
C PRO A 220 -7.74 -4.18 0.12
N CYS A 221 -6.58 -3.96 0.73
CA CYS A 221 -5.29 -4.04 0.05
C CYS A 221 -4.40 -5.09 0.69
N MET A 222 -3.58 -5.72 -0.13
CA MET A 222 -2.55 -6.66 0.28
C MET A 222 -1.17 -6.03 0.10
N ILE A 223 -0.35 -6.10 1.14
CA ILE A 223 1.06 -5.75 1.09
C ILE A 223 1.85 -7.05 1.00
N LEU A 224 2.67 -7.17 -0.05
CA LEU A 224 3.60 -8.28 -0.22
C LEU A 224 5.01 -7.75 0.05
N ILE A 225 5.59 -8.15 1.18
CA ILE A 225 6.97 -7.85 1.54
C ILE A 225 7.85 -8.86 0.81
N GLU A 226 8.95 -8.40 0.19
CA GLU A 226 9.87 -9.25 -0.57
C GLU A 226 9.21 -10.04 -1.71
N SER A 227 8.22 -9.42 -2.36
CA SER A 227 7.62 -10.06 -3.52
C SER A 227 8.67 -10.27 -4.61
N SER A 228 8.86 -11.52 -5.03
CA SER A 228 9.60 -11.84 -6.25
C SER A 228 8.75 -11.45 -7.47
N VAL A 229 8.67 -10.16 -7.76
CA VAL A 229 8.03 -9.69 -9.00
C VAL A 229 8.92 -10.15 -10.15
N PRO A 230 8.46 -11.05 -11.02
CA PRO A 230 9.24 -11.43 -12.19
C PRO A 230 9.57 -10.14 -12.96
N LYS A 231 10.86 -9.90 -13.24
CA LYS A 231 11.23 -8.74 -14.08
C LYS A 231 10.41 -8.82 -15.35
N SER A 232 9.66 -7.76 -15.65
CA SER A 232 8.86 -7.70 -16.86
C SER A 232 9.74 -7.99 -18.08
N LYS A 233 9.43 -9.03 -18.84
CA LYS A 233 10.11 -9.32 -20.11
C LYS A 233 9.66 -8.37 -21.22
N VAL A 234 8.61 -7.58 -20.96
CA VAL A 234 8.07 -6.62 -21.91
C VAL A 234 9.00 -5.42 -22.00
N PHE A 235 9.44 -5.11 -23.20
CA PHE A 235 10.16 -3.87 -23.45
C PHE A 235 9.18 -2.69 -23.36
N ARG A 236 9.48 -1.74 -22.48
CA ARG A 236 8.76 -0.48 -22.38
C ARG A 236 9.65 0.62 -22.90
N PHE A 237 9.11 1.43 -23.80
CA PHE A 237 9.76 2.64 -24.31
C PHE A 237 9.40 3.80 -23.38
N GLU A 238 10.42 4.52 -22.92
CA GLU A 238 10.23 5.68 -22.05
C GLU A 238 10.29 6.96 -22.89
N ASN A 239 9.23 7.77 -22.88
CA ASN A 239 9.11 8.94 -23.72
C ASN A 239 10.24 9.96 -23.51
N PHE A 240 10.80 10.09 -22.33
CA PHE A 240 11.91 11.01 -22.04
C PHE A 240 13.18 10.65 -22.81
N TRP A 241 13.34 9.40 -23.28
CA TRP A 241 14.51 9.00 -24.08
C TRP A 241 14.64 9.80 -25.38
N ILE A 242 13.52 10.26 -25.93
CA ILE A 242 13.50 11.07 -27.17
C ILE A 242 14.30 12.39 -26.97
N SER A 243 14.25 12.95 -25.77
CA SER A 243 14.96 14.19 -25.43
C SER A 243 16.40 13.97 -24.97
N HIS A 244 16.85 12.71 -24.82
CA HIS A 244 18.19 12.43 -24.33
C HIS A 244 19.24 12.57 -25.45
N PRO A 245 20.36 13.28 -25.19
CA PRO A 245 21.48 13.35 -26.14
C PRO A 245 21.97 11.95 -26.52
N GLY A 246 22.16 11.69 -27.80
CA GLY A 246 22.60 10.39 -28.31
C GLY A 246 21.48 9.38 -28.61
N PHE A 247 20.21 9.63 -28.22
CA PHE A 247 19.11 8.71 -28.52
C PHE A 247 18.92 8.49 -30.03
N PHE A 248 18.79 9.58 -30.80
CA PHE A 248 18.58 9.49 -32.24
C PHE A 248 19.76 8.88 -32.98
N GLU A 249 20.99 9.13 -32.52
CA GLU A 249 22.19 8.53 -33.08
C GLU A 249 22.21 7.01 -32.85
N LEU A 250 21.87 6.56 -31.64
CA LEU A 250 21.73 5.15 -31.31
C LEU A 250 20.66 4.46 -32.19
N VAL A 251 19.49 5.10 -32.33
CA VAL A 251 18.41 4.58 -33.14
C VAL A 251 18.85 4.44 -34.60
N ARG A 252 19.41 5.51 -35.20
CA ARG A 252 19.91 5.54 -36.56
C ARG A 252 20.98 4.48 -36.82
N SER A 253 22.04 4.51 -36.02
CA SER A 253 23.15 3.56 -36.17
C SER A 253 22.75 2.11 -36.01
N THR A 254 21.74 1.84 -35.15
CA THR A 254 21.20 0.47 -34.98
C THR A 254 20.29 0.07 -36.13
N TRP A 255 19.47 1.02 -36.64
CA TRP A 255 18.52 0.74 -37.73
C TRP A 255 19.20 0.54 -39.07
N GLU A 256 20.26 1.27 -39.35
CA GLU A 256 21.05 1.19 -40.58
C GLU A 256 21.92 -0.07 -40.70
N LYS A 257 22.16 -0.77 -39.56
CA LYS A 257 22.90 -2.04 -39.56
C LYS A 257 22.26 -3.04 -40.52
N HIS A 258 23.08 -3.61 -41.36
CA HIS A 258 22.65 -4.65 -42.29
C HIS A 258 22.10 -5.87 -41.55
N CYS A 259 20.93 -6.32 -41.92
CA CYS A 259 20.29 -7.54 -41.39
C CYS A 259 19.80 -8.37 -42.57
N PHE A 260 20.12 -9.65 -42.57
CA PHE A 260 19.57 -10.58 -43.54
C PHE A 260 18.30 -11.23 -43.00
N ALA A 261 17.24 -11.32 -43.81
CA ALA A 261 16.02 -12.06 -43.52
C ALA A 261 15.37 -12.56 -44.80
N PRO A 262 14.63 -13.68 -44.78
CA PRO A 262 14.02 -14.30 -45.95
C PRO A 262 12.95 -13.41 -46.67
N ASN A 263 12.30 -12.51 -45.92
CA ASN A 263 11.29 -11.59 -46.44
C ASN A 263 11.27 -10.29 -45.66
N SER A 264 10.58 -9.28 -46.19
CA SER A 264 10.51 -7.93 -45.64
C SER A 264 9.89 -7.88 -44.23
N ALA A 265 8.87 -8.69 -43.93
CA ALA A 265 8.25 -8.73 -42.60
C ALA A 265 9.21 -9.25 -41.57
N GLN A 266 9.92 -10.34 -41.86
CA GLN A 266 10.94 -10.89 -40.96
C GLN A 266 12.14 -9.95 -40.80
N LEU A 267 12.52 -9.23 -41.87
CA LEU A 267 13.55 -8.19 -41.80
C LEU A 267 13.16 -7.09 -40.81
N LEU A 268 11.93 -6.60 -40.89
CA LEU A 268 11.40 -5.57 -40.02
C LEU A 268 11.37 -6.04 -38.56
N CYS A 269 10.86 -7.26 -38.31
CA CYS A 269 10.87 -7.86 -36.98
C CYS A 269 12.29 -7.97 -36.40
N LYS A 270 13.27 -8.34 -37.22
CA LYS A 270 14.67 -8.47 -36.81
C LYS A 270 15.27 -7.09 -36.47
N LYS A 271 14.98 -6.07 -37.27
CA LYS A 271 15.42 -4.68 -37.00
C LYS A 271 14.84 -4.17 -35.69
N PHE A 272 13.55 -4.35 -35.43
CA PHE A 272 12.93 -3.99 -34.15
C PHE A 272 13.51 -4.78 -32.96
N LYS A 273 13.81 -6.04 -33.13
CA LYS A 273 14.48 -6.85 -32.10
C LYS A 273 15.86 -6.27 -31.76
N ASN A 274 16.65 -5.91 -32.76
CA ASN A 274 17.98 -5.34 -32.59
C ASN A 274 17.90 -3.97 -31.91
N LEU A 275 16.96 -3.11 -32.34
CA LEU A 275 16.73 -1.80 -31.74
C LEU A 275 16.33 -1.91 -30.28
N ARG A 276 15.41 -2.81 -29.96
CA ARG A 276 15.01 -3.09 -28.55
C ARG A 276 16.20 -3.52 -27.70
N TYR A 277 17.07 -4.36 -28.25
CA TYR A 277 18.25 -4.80 -27.53
C TYR A 277 19.26 -3.67 -27.31
N ALA A 278 19.47 -2.81 -28.33
CA ALA A 278 20.36 -1.65 -28.24
C ALA A 278 19.86 -0.66 -27.19
N LEU A 279 18.55 -0.33 -27.22
CA LEU A 279 17.90 0.57 -26.28
C LEU A 279 17.95 0.04 -24.83
N LYS A 280 17.72 -1.26 -24.62
CA LYS A 280 17.87 -1.90 -23.28
C LYS A 280 19.30 -1.81 -22.73
N ARG A 281 20.30 -1.77 -23.56
CA ARG A 281 21.70 -1.62 -23.11
C ARG A 281 22.07 -0.17 -22.86
N TRP A 282 21.58 0.71 -23.67
CA TRP A 282 21.83 2.15 -23.59
C TRP A 282 21.12 2.79 -22.39
N SER A 283 19.93 2.32 -22.02
CA SER A 283 19.11 2.84 -20.92
C SER A 283 19.53 2.34 -19.51
N LYS A 284 20.60 1.56 -19.38
CA LYS A 284 21.20 1.15 -18.12
C LYS A 284 22.24 2.17 -17.64
#